data_fd13762b3845ab59ef8a4dee11b830f9
#
_entry.id   fd13762b3845ab59ef8a4dee11b830f9
#
_cell.length_a   1.000
_cell.length_b   1.000
_cell.length_c   1.000
_cell.angle_alpha   90.00
_cell.angle_beta   90.00
_cell.angle_gamma   90.00
#
_symmetry.space_group_name_H-M   'P 1'
#
loop_
_entity.id
_entity.type
_entity.pdbx_description
1 polymer ?
#
loop_
_entity_poly.entity_id
_entity_poly.type
_entity_poly.pdbx_seq_one_letter_code
_entity_poly.pdbx_strand_id
1 'polypeptide(L)'
;MKIFLLEDDFALNKIIKLSLQNRGFFVDSFSDGYKAVDVILNSKYDLYILDLNVLGFDGHKVLEFIRKDDLNVPIIMISAEIDIENIKKSYTLGCNDYIKKPFDFEELFLRIQYHLSHIKKDENNDFIVDLGYDFSFNLLEQTLFKSSFEIELTIKEKLLLSLLVKNINNTVTNEMIHEYVWDSKEMEAVSMRTIVHKLKKKLKNGMILNLRAVGYKLIK
;
A
#
# COMPACT_ATOMS: atom_id res chain seq x y z
N MET A 1 2.36 -2.47 2.91
CA MET A 1 0.97 -2.94 2.97
C MET A 1 0.55 -3.41 1.61
N LYS A 2 -0.21 -4.51 1.56
CA LYS A 2 -0.62 -5.17 0.32
C LYS A 2 -2.11 -4.93 0.08
N ILE A 3 -2.45 -4.30 -1.04
CA ILE A 3 -3.82 -3.96 -1.43
C ILE A 3 -4.26 -4.85 -2.58
N PHE A 4 -5.47 -5.38 -2.47
CA PHE A 4 -6.15 -6.07 -3.54
C PHE A 4 -7.06 -5.07 -4.29
N LEU A 5 -7.00 -5.06 -5.62
CA LEU A 5 -7.84 -4.21 -6.46
C LEU A 5 -8.57 -5.07 -7.50
N LEU A 6 -9.89 -4.99 -7.52
CA LEU A 6 -10.75 -5.56 -8.55
C LEU A 6 -11.48 -4.44 -9.29
N GLU A 7 -11.19 -4.26 -10.57
CA GLU A 7 -11.75 -3.22 -11.43
C GLU A 7 -11.60 -3.66 -12.88
N ASP A 8 -12.69 -3.76 -13.63
CA ASP A 8 -12.68 -4.26 -15.02
C ASP A 8 -12.36 -3.17 -16.06
N ASP A 9 -12.61 -1.89 -15.76
CA ASP A 9 -12.10 -0.80 -16.60
C ASP A 9 -10.57 -0.77 -16.54
N PHE A 10 -9.94 -1.13 -17.64
CA PHE A 10 -8.49 -1.23 -17.74
C PHE A 10 -7.78 0.10 -17.46
N ALA A 11 -8.35 1.23 -17.89
CA ALA A 11 -7.73 2.53 -17.68
C ALA A 11 -7.79 2.93 -16.20
N LEU A 12 -8.96 2.79 -15.58
CA LEU A 12 -9.18 3.09 -14.17
C LEU A 12 -8.35 2.17 -13.27
N ASN A 13 -8.35 0.86 -13.54
CA ASN A 13 -7.53 -0.14 -12.84
C ASN A 13 -6.05 0.26 -12.84
N LYS A 14 -5.51 0.58 -14.02
CA LYS A 14 -4.11 0.98 -14.17
C LYS A 14 -3.79 2.27 -13.41
N ILE A 15 -4.69 3.27 -13.46
CA ILE A 15 -4.48 4.55 -12.78
C ILE A 15 -4.51 4.36 -11.25
N ILE A 16 -5.51 3.64 -10.71
CA ILE A 16 -5.59 3.33 -9.27
C ILE A 16 -4.33 2.59 -8.84
N LYS A 17 -3.95 1.53 -9.56
CA LYS A 17 -2.75 0.75 -9.25
C LYS A 17 -1.51 1.61 -9.18
N LEU A 18 -1.22 2.40 -10.22
CA LEU A 18 -0.05 3.26 -10.27
C LEU A 18 -0.08 4.34 -9.18
N SER A 19 -1.24 4.94 -8.93
CA SER A 19 -1.39 5.96 -7.88
C SER A 19 -1.07 5.39 -6.49
N LEU A 20 -1.53 4.18 -6.18
CA LEU A 20 -1.26 3.51 -4.91
C LEU A 20 0.18 2.99 -4.82
N GLN A 21 0.73 2.46 -5.90
CA GLN A 21 2.14 2.05 -5.94
C GLN A 21 3.09 3.22 -5.71
N ASN A 22 2.82 4.38 -6.31
CA ASN A 22 3.60 5.61 -6.07
C ASN A 22 3.55 6.08 -4.61
N ARG A 23 2.53 5.66 -3.86
CA ARG A 23 2.40 5.91 -2.42
C ARG A 23 2.94 4.75 -1.55
N GLY A 24 3.62 3.76 -2.18
CA GLY A 24 4.34 2.68 -1.49
C GLY A 24 3.50 1.48 -1.08
N PHE A 25 2.30 1.32 -1.65
CA PHE A 25 1.52 0.10 -1.50
C PHE A 25 1.96 -0.96 -2.52
N PHE A 26 1.94 -2.22 -2.11
CA PHE A 26 1.92 -3.33 -3.05
C PHE A 26 0.48 -3.51 -3.54
N VAL A 27 0.27 -3.53 -4.84
CA VAL A 27 -1.07 -3.63 -5.41
C VAL A 27 -1.14 -4.79 -6.40
N ASP A 28 -1.87 -5.83 -6.01
CA ASP A 28 -2.31 -6.87 -6.95
C ASP A 28 -3.65 -6.43 -7.54
N SER A 29 -3.70 -6.26 -8.86
CA SER A 29 -4.89 -5.77 -9.54
C SER A 29 -5.43 -6.78 -10.54
N PHE A 30 -6.74 -6.94 -10.56
CA PHE A 30 -7.48 -7.89 -11.38
C PHE A 30 -8.61 -7.18 -12.11
N SER A 31 -8.88 -7.63 -13.33
CA SER A 31 -10.04 -7.18 -14.14
C SER A 31 -11.08 -8.28 -14.36
N ASP A 32 -10.86 -9.46 -13.74
CA ASP A 32 -11.66 -10.66 -13.90
C ASP A 32 -11.98 -11.22 -12.51
N GLY A 33 -13.27 -11.29 -12.18
CA GLY A 33 -13.73 -11.74 -10.87
C GLY A 33 -13.38 -13.20 -10.55
N TYR A 34 -13.31 -14.09 -11.55
CA TYR A 34 -12.93 -15.49 -11.32
C TYR A 34 -11.46 -15.61 -10.90
N LYS A 35 -10.58 -14.92 -11.63
CA LYS A 35 -9.15 -14.87 -11.27
C LYS A 35 -8.93 -14.21 -9.91
N ALA A 36 -9.74 -13.20 -9.60
CA ALA A 36 -9.73 -12.52 -8.32
C ALA A 36 -9.98 -13.48 -7.15
N VAL A 37 -11.01 -14.31 -7.25
CA VAL A 37 -11.37 -15.29 -6.21
C VAL A 37 -10.27 -16.32 -5.99
N ASP A 38 -9.68 -16.86 -7.06
CA ASP A 38 -8.57 -17.82 -6.97
C ASP A 38 -7.37 -17.26 -6.18
N VAL A 39 -7.06 -15.99 -6.38
CA VAL A 39 -5.94 -15.35 -5.69
C VAL A 39 -6.27 -15.02 -4.24
N ILE A 40 -7.51 -14.62 -3.94
CA ILE A 40 -7.98 -14.35 -2.58
C ILE A 40 -7.85 -15.61 -1.71
N LEU A 41 -8.12 -16.79 -2.26
CA LEU A 41 -7.98 -18.08 -1.55
C LEU A 41 -6.56 -18.36 -1.07
N ASN A 42 -5.55 -17.87 -1.80
CA ASN A 42 -4.15 -18.22 -1.60
C ASN A 42 -3.28 -17.07 -1.09
N SER A 43 -3.87 -15.89 -0.89
CA SER A 43 -3.13 -14.68 -0.51
C SER A 43 -3.91 -13.84 0.49
N LYS A 44 -3.21 -13.21 1.42
CA LYS A 44 -3.78 -12.25 2.37
C LYS A 44 -3.43 -10.83 1.94
N TYR A 45 -4.37 -9.93 2.17
CA TYR A 45 -4.24 -8.51 1.87
C TYR A 45 -4.60 -7.68 3.10
N ASP A 46 -4.00 -6.50 3.20
CA ASP A 46 -4.27 -5.55 4.28
C ASP A 46 -5.54 -4.74 4.02
N LEU A 47 -5.96 -4.62 2.74
CA LEU A 47 -7.19 -3.92 2.33
C LEU A 47 -7.62 -4.40 0.94
N TYR A 48 -8.93 -4.44 0.71
CA TYR A 48 -9.55 -4.75 -0.57
C TYR A 48 -10.28 -3.53 -1.14
N ILE A 49 -10.10 -3.29 -2.43
CA ILE A 49 -10.88 -2.32 -3.23
C ILE A 49 -11.60 -3.13 -4.29
N LEU A 50 -12.92 -3.09 -4.26
CA LEU A 50 -13.77 -3.92 -5.11
C LEU A 50 -14.73 -3.06 -5.92
N ASP A 51 -14.68 -3.15 -7.25
CA ASP A 51 -15.78 -2.67 -8.06
C ASP A 51 -17.00 -3.57 -7.86
N LEU A 52 -18.17 -2.94 -7.75
CA LEU A 52 -19.43 -3.65 -7.64
C LEU A 52 -19.74 -4.42 -8.92
N ASN A 53 -19.52 -3.81 -10.07
CA ASN A 53 -19.89 -4.33 -11.39
C ASN A 53 -18.65 -4.71 -12.20
N VAL A 54 -18.13 -5.89 -11.96
CA VAL A 54 -17.05 -6.46 -12.77
C VAL A 54 -17.64 -7.39 -13.82
N LEU A 55 -17.13 -7.33 -15.03
CA LEU A 55 -17.62 -8.11 -16.16
C LEU A 55 -17.79 -9.61 -15.78
N GLY A 56 -19.03 -10.11 -15.85
CA GLY A 56 -19.36 -11.50 -15.54
C GLY A 56 -19.34 -11.88 -14.06
N PHE A 57 -19.05 -10.94 -13.14
CA PHE A 57 -18.99 -11.22 -11.71
C PHE A 57 -19.58 -10.08 -10.86
N ASP A 58 -20.34 -10.42 -9.83
CA ASP A 58 -20.91 -9.46 -8.88
C ASP A 58 -19.92 -9.22 -7.73
N GLY A 59 -19.47 -7.97 -7.56
CA GLY A 59 -18.55 -7.56 -6.48
C GLY A 59 -19.09 -7.89 -5.08
N HIS A 60 -20.42 -7.94 -4.88
CA HIS A 60 -20.99 -8.41 -3.62
C HIS A 60 -20.63 -9.86 -3.32
N LYS A 61 -20.54 -10.73 -4.33
CA LYS A 61 -20.13 -12.13 -4.11
C LYS A 61 -18.67 -12.23 -3.69
N VAL A 62 -17.80 -11.36 -4.24
CA VAL A 62 -16.40 -11.28 -3.78
C VAL A 62 -16.33 -10.80 -2.34
N LEU A 63 -17.10 -9.77 -1.99
CA LEU A 63 -17.21 -9.27 -0.62
C LEU A 63 -17.67 -10.37 0.34
N GLU A 64 -18.76 -11.07 0.04
CA GLU A 64 -19.25 -12.20 0.84
C GLU A 64 -18.19 -13.28 1.00
N PHE A 65 -17.44 -13.56 -0.07
CA PHE A 65 -16.39 -14.56 -0.05
C PHE A 65 -15.26 -14.17 0.90
N ILE A 66 -14.80 -12.92 0.84
CA ILE A 66 -13.76 -12.40 1.75
C ILE A 66 -14.26 -12.46 3.20
N ARG A 67 -15.50 -12.06 3.46
CA ARG A 67 -16.07 -12.03 4.82
C ARG A 67 -16.25 -13.40 5.46
N LYS A 68 -16.31 -14.47 4.68
CA LYS A 68 -16.31 -15.84 5.22
C LYS A 68 -14.97 -16.22 5.86
N ASP A 69 -13.86 -15.66 5.36
CA ASP A 69 -12.51 -15.98 5.82
C ASP A 69 -11.94 -14.89 6.78
N ASP A 70 -12.25 -13.62 6.53
CA ASP A 70 -11.79 -12.50 7.33
C ASP A 70 -12.91 -11.47 7.56
N LEU A 71 -13.36 -11.38 8.81
CA LEU A 71 -14.42 -10.45 9.23
C LEU A 71 -13.92 -9.02 9.40
N ASN A 72 -12.62 -8.81 9.58
CA ASN A 72 -12.05 -7.54 10.05
C ASN A 72 -11.27 -6.77 8.99
N VAL A 73 -10.79 -7.44 7.93
CA VAL A 73 -10.03 -6.77 6.88
C VAL A 73 -10.87 -5.67 6.22
N PRO A 74 -10.37 -4.45 6.04
CA PRO A 74 -11.16 -3.40 5.40
C PRO A 74 -11.43 -3.68 3.93
N ILE A 75 -12.67 -3.42 3.55
CA ILE A 75 -13.15 -3.54 2.19
C ILE A 75 -13.81 -2.23 1.79
N ILE A 76 -13.32 -1.60 0.74
CA ILE A 76 -13.89 -0.40 0.12
C ILE A 76 -14.55 -0.83 -1.19
N MET A 77 -15.85 -0.60 -1.30
CA MET A 77 -16.58 -0.79 -2.56
C MET A 77 -16.46 0.47 -3.41
N ILE A 78 -16.25 0.30 -4.72
CA ILE A 78 -16.34 1.39 -5.69
C ILE A 78 -17.42 1.06 -6.71
N SER A 79 -18.23 2.04 -7.16
CA SER A 79 -19.27 1.80 -8.15
C SER A 79 -19.74 3.07 -8.84
N ALA A 80 -20.17 2.94 -10.10
CA ALA A 80 -20.92 3.98 -10.81
C ALA A 80 -22.41 4.02 -10.37
N GLU A 81 -22.91 2.98 -9.72
CA GLU A 81 -24.29 2.90 -9.27
C GLU A 81 -24.52 3.76 -8.01
N ILE A 82 -25.67 4.47 -8.01
CA ILE A 82 -26.08 5.34 -6.88
C ILE A 82 -27.30 4.72 -6.17
N ASP A 83 -27.73 3.53 -6.61
CA ASP A 83 -28.90 2.92 -6.03
C ASP A 83 -28.68 2.63 -4.55
N ILE A 84 -29.55 3.20 -3.73
CA ILE A 84 -29.52 3.07 -2.27
C ILE A 84 -29.61 1.61 -1.82
N GLU A 85 -30.28 0.76 -2.60
CA GLU A 85 -30.41 -0.67 -2.31
C GLU A 85 -29.04 -1.38 -2.41
N ASN A 86 -28.25 -1.07 -3.45
CA ASN A 86 -26.91 -1.63 -3.62
C ASN A 86 -25.93 -1.11 -2.53
N ILE A 87 -26.06 0.16 -2.16
CA ILE A 87 -25.27 0.74 -1.05
C ILE A 87 -25.62 0.02 0.26
N LYS A 88 -26.91 -0.10 0.60
CA LYS A 88 -27.37 -0.81 1.81
C LYS A 88 -26.90 -2.25 1.82
N LYS A 89 -27.03 -2.95 0.69
CA LYS A 89 -26.58 -4.33 0.54
C LYS A 89 -25.08 -4.46 0.81
N SER A 90 -24.26 -3.59 0.23
CA SER A 90 -22.81 -3.58 0.45
C SER A 90 -22.46 -3.47 1.94
N TYR A 91 -23.08 -2.52 2.66
CA TYR A 91 -22.85 -2.37 4.11
C TYR A 91 -23.39 -3.55 4.92
N THR A 92 -24.55 -4.11 4.54
CA THR A 92 -25.11 -5.31 5.18
C THR A 92 -24.22 -6.52 5.03
N LEU A 93 -23.55 -6.65 3.88
CA LEU A 93 -22.57 -7.69 3.61
C LEU A 93 -21.22 -7.45 4.27
N GLY A 94 -21.02 -6.28 4.87
CA GLY A 94 -19.85 -5.97 5.69
C GLY A 94 -18.75 -5.18 4.97
N CYS A 95 -19.06 -4.39 3.93
CA CYS A 95 -18.08 -3.41 3.46
C CYS A 95 -17.85 -2.33 4.54
N ASN A 96 -16.66 -1.76 4.55
CA ASN A 96 -16.29 -0.71 5.49
C ASN A 96 -16.53 0.68 4.92
N ASP A 97 -16.53 0.81 3.60
CA ASP A 97 -16.76 2.08 2.91
C ASP A 97 -17.27 1.86 1.49
N TYR A 98 -17.88 2.92 0.93
CA TYR A 98 -18.43 2.91 -0.42
C TYR A 98 -18.12 4.23 -1.12
N ILE A 99 -17.48 4.16 -2.28
CA ILE A 99 -17.07 5.31 -3.08
C ILE A 99 -17.81 5.29 -4.41
N LYS A 100 -18.43 6.42 -4.74
CA LYS A 100 -19.12 6.59 -6.01
C LYS A 100 -18.14 6.99 -7.11
N LYS A 101 -18.24 6.35 -8.28
CA LYS A 101 -17.54 6.82 -9.51
C LYS A 101 -18.34 7.97 -10.17
N PRO A 102 -17.67 9.01 -10.73
CA PRO A 102 -16.24 9.27 -10.66
C PRO A 102 -15.82 9.84 -9.29
N PHE A 103 -14.62 9.52 -8.84
CA PHE A 103 -14.03 9.98 -7.58
C PHE A 103 -12.65 10.60 -7.80
N ASP A 104 -12.23 11.41 -6.84
CA ASP A 104 -10.86 11.90 -6.76
C ASP A 104 -9.95 10.83 -6.14
N PHE A 105 -8.76 10.63 -6.72
CA PHE A 105 -7.79 9.66 -6.17
C PHE A 105 -7.32 10.03 -4.77
N GLU A 106 -7.31 11.31 -4.43
CA GLU A 106 -6.99 11.74 -3.07
C GLU A 106 -8.07 11.32 -2.08
N GLU A 107 -9.36 11.40 -2.47
CA GLU A 107 -10.46 10.87 -1.67
C GLU A 107 -10.29 9.37 -1.40
N LEU A 108 -10.03 8.57 -2.43
CA LEU A 108 -9.78 7.13 -2.27
C LEU A 108 -8.60 6.89 -1.32
N PHE A 109 -7.52 7.64 -1.48
CA PHE A 109 -6.33 7.50 -0.64
C PHE A 109 -6.61 7.83 0.83
N LEU A 110 -7.32 8.92 1.13
CA LEU A 110 -7.69 9.31 2.50
C LEU A 110 -8.56 8.23 3.17
N ARG A 111 -9.50 7.61 2.44
CA ARG A 111 -10.33 6.52 2.95
C ARG A 111 -9.50 5.27 3.24
N ILE A 112 -8.58 4.90 2.34
CA ILE A 112 -7.64 3.80 2.55
C ILE A 112 -6.82 4.04 3.83
N GLN A 113 -6.25 5.24 4.00
CA GLN A 113 -5.49 5.61 5.20
C GLN A 113 -6.35 5.47 6.47
N TYR A 114 -7.57 6.02 6.44
CA TYR A 114 -8.49 5.94 7.56
C TYR A 114 -8.75 4.49 7.98
N HIS A 115 -9.12 3.62 7.04
CA HIS A 115 -9.43 2.23 7.36
C HIS A 115 -8.20 1.43 7.81
N LEU A 116 -7.06 1.63 7.18
CA LEU A 116 -5.82 0.98 7.59
C LEU A 116 -5.35 1.41 8.98
N SER A 117 -5.61 2.67 9.38
CA SER A 117 -5.27 3.16 10.73
C SER A 117 -6.17 2.58 11.84
N HIS A 118 -7.37 2.09 11.49
CA HIS A 118 -8.35 1.58 12.45
C HIS A 118 -8.34 0.06 12.62
N ILE A 119 -7.61 -0.69 11.76
CA ILE A 119 -7.48 -2.16 11.91
C ILE A 119 -6.75 -2.52 13.21
N LYS A 120 -5.84 -1.69 13.66
CA LYS A 120 -5.01 -1.90 14.85
C LYS A 120 -5.35 -0.91 15.95
N LYS A 121 -6.56 -1.03 16.52
CA LYS A 121 -6.87 -0.43 17.83
C LYS A 121 -6.35 -1.31 18.98
N ASP A 122 -5.07 -1.66 18.94
CA ASP A 122 -4.31 -2.00 20.14
C ASP A 122 -3.29 -0.89 20.37
N GLU A 123 -3.44 -0.23 21.44
CA GLU A 123 -2.74 0.79 22.23
C GLU A 123 -1.34 1.27 21.85
N ASN A 124 -0.89 1.23 20.59
CA ASN A 124 0.32 1.91 20.17
C ASN A 124 0.21 2.32 18.70
N ASN A 125 0.72 3.49 18.41
CA ASN A 125 0.79 4.16 17.11
C ASN A 125 1.64 3.32 16.09
N ASP A 126 1.16 2.10 15.77
CA ASP A 126 1.85 1.02 15.07
C ASP A 126 2.38 1.37 13.67
N PHE A 127 1.93 2.52 13.12
CA PHE A 127 2.46 3.03 11.85
C PHE A 127 3.70 3.90 12.03
N ILE A 128 3.95 4.39 13.24
CA ILE A 128 5.16 5.15 13.55
C ILE A 128 6.21 4.20 14.10
N VAL A 129 7.20 3.90 13.28
CA VAL A 129 8.34 3.08 13.66
C VAL A 129 9.42 3.98 14.20
N ASP A 130 9.76 3.80 15.49
CA ASP A 130 10.95 4.41 16.07
C ASP A 130 12.20 3.79 15.43
N LEU A 131 13.02 4.63 14.82
CA LEU A 131 14.26 4.21 14.16
C LEU A 131 15.51 4.40 15.06
N GLY A 132 15.31 4.92 16.27
CA GLY A 132 16.41 5.33 17.17
C GLY A 132 17.00 6.71 16.81
N TYR A 133 17.82 7.27 17.71
CA TYR A 133 18.50 8.56 17.53
C TYR A 133 17.55 9.72 17.19
N ASP A 134 16.36 9.75 17.83
CA ASP A 134 15.27 10.71 17.61
C ASP A 134 14.64 10.67 16.20
N PHE A 135 14.91 9.64 15.42
CA PHE A 135 14.23 9.42 14.15
C PHE A 135 13.03 8.51 14.33
N SER A 136 11.91 8.87 13.68
CA SER A 136 10.74 8.02 13.52
C SER A 136 10.22 8.09 12.09
N PHE A 137 9.58 7.03 11.63
CA PHE A 137 9.04 6.95 10.29
C PHE A 137 7.59 6.47 10.32
N ASN A 138 6.69 7.27 9.78
CA ASN A 138 5.31 6.87 9.58
C ASN A 138 5.22 6.03 8.30
N LEU A 139 4.94 4.73 8.44
CA LEU A 139 4.84 3.80 7.31
C LEU A 139 3.64 4.07 6.41
N LEU A 140 2.58 4.66 6.95
CA LEU A 140 1.36 4.95 6.20
C LEU A 140 1.52 6.21 5.35
N GLU A 141 1.97 7.29 5.97
CA GLU A 141 2.17 8.59 5.32
C GLU A 141 3.51 8.67 4.58
N GLN A 142 4.41 7.69 4.84
CA GLN A 142 5.78 7.65 4.31
C GLN A 142 6.58 8.91 4.66
N THR A 143 6.40 9.38 5.89
CA THR A 143 6.99 10.61 6.40
C THR A 143 8.07 10.30 7.42
N LEU A 144 9.26 10.87 7.23
CA LEU A 144 10.37 10.76 8.15
C LEU A 144 10.39 11.96 9.10
N PHE A 145 10.52 11.71 10.38
CA PHE A 145 10.66 12.74 11.40
C PHE A 145 11.99 12.61 12.13
N LYS A 146 12.51 13.75 12.59
CA LYS A 146 13.60 13.83 13.55
C LYS A 146 13.17 14.78 14.66
N SER A 147 13.11 14.31 15.90
CA SER A 147 12.66 15.12 17.07
C SER A 147 11.36 15.88 16.77
N SER A 148 10.38 15.22 16.13
CA SER A 148 9.09 15.79 15.71
C SER A 148 9.12 16.77 14.52
N PHE A 149 10.28 17.05 13.91
CA PHE A 149 10.37 17.82 12.68
C PHE A 149 10.38 16.90 11.47
N GLU A 150 9.52 17.21 10.50
CA GLU A 150 9.46 16.45 9.25
C GLU A 150 10.73 16.68 8.42
N ILE A 151 11.26 15.58 7.86
CA ILE A 151 12.36 15.59 6.91
C ILE A 151 11.79 15.27 5.54
N GLU A 152 11.86 16.23 4.63
CA GLU A 152 11.37 16.07 3.26
C GLU A 152 12.11 14.95 2.54
N LEU A 153 11.33 14.01 1.95
CA LEU A 153 11.83 12.90 1.15
C LEU A 153 11.24 12.97 -0.27
N THR A 154 12.06 12.68 -1.27
CA THR A 154 11.57 12.42 -2.62
C THR A 154 10.79 11.11 -2.68
N ILE A 155 9.95 10.91 -3.70
CA ILE A 155 9.14 9.69 -3.86
C ILE A 155 10.02 8.42 -3.77
N LYS A 156 11.16 8.39 -4.47
CA LYS A 156 12.07 7.23 -4.45
C LYS A 156 12.76 7.02 -3.09
N GLU A 157 13.05 8.10 -2.36
CA GLU A 157 13.57 8.01 -0.99
C GLU A 157 12.50 7.47 -0.02
N LYS A 158 11.23 7.89 -0.17
CA LYS A 158 10.08 7.38 0.59
C LYS A 158 9.91 5.88 0.38
N LEU A 159 9.90 5.43 -0.87
CA LEU A 159 9.79 4.02 -1.23
C LEU A 159 10.95 3.19 -0.65
N LEU A 160 12.19 3.66 -0.86
CA LEU A 160 13.37 2.96 -0.33
C LEU A 160 13.35 2.87 1.19
N LEU A 161 13.05 3.97 1.88
CA LEU A 161 12.99 3.97 3.34
C LEU A 161 11.87 3.09 3.85
N SER A 162 10.68 3.11 3.24
CA SER A 162 9.57 2.22 3.58
C SER A 162 9.96 0.74 3.47
N LEU A 163 10.66 0.37 2.39
CA LEU A 163 11.13 -1.00 2.20
C LEU A 163 12.16 -1.40 3.27
N LEU A 164 13.10 -0.51 3.59
CA LEU A 164 14.12 -0.75 4.61
C LEU A 164 13.51 -0.84 6.01
N VAL A 165 12.52 0.01 6.34
CA VAL A 165 11.84 0.00 7.65
C VAL A 165 11.00 -1.26 7.82
N LYS A 166 10.30 -1.72 6.79
CA LYS A 166 9.58 -3.01 6.82
C LYS A 166 10.49 -4.21 7.05
N ASN A 167 11.77 -4.07 6.70
CA ASN A 167 12.80 -5.09 6.85
C ASN A 167 13.90 -4.69 7.85
N ILE A 168 13.54 -3.95 8.89
CA ILE A 168 14.51 -3.46 9.89
C ILE A 168 15.32 -4.64 10.45
N ASN A 169 16.63 -4.46 10.55
CA ASN A 169 17.59 -5.50 10.96
C ASN A 169 17.69 -6.72 10.02
N ASN A 170 17.02 -6.70 8.85
CA ASN A 170 17.16 -7.71 7.80
C ASN A 170 17.79 -7.10 6.55
N THR A 171 18.36 -7.95 5.71
CA THR A 171 18.97 -7.51 4.45
C THR A 171 17.91 -7.33 3.38
N VAL A 172 17.89 -6.16 2.77
CA VAL A 172 17.09 -5.87 1.57
C VAL A 172 18.03 -5.96 0.38
N THR A 173 17.76 -6.91 -0.53
CA THR A 173 18.64 -7.16 -1.68
C THR A 173 18.51 -6.08 -2.74
N ASN A 174 19.49 -6.00 -3.64
CA ASN A 174 19.43 -5.05 -4.77
C ASN A 174 18.22 -5.33 -5.68
N GLU A 175 17.87 -6.59 -5.86
CA GLU A 175 16.71 -7.03 -6.65
C GLU A 175 15.40 -6.54 -6.01
N MET A 176 15.24 -6.74 -4.71
CA MET A 176 14.07 -6.23 -3.97
C MET A 176 13.93 -4.71 -4.07
N ILE A 177 15.06 -3.98 -3.97
CA ILE A 177 15.05 -2.52 -4.10
C ILE A 177 14.68 -2.13 -5.53
N HIS A 178 15.23 -2.81 -6.53
CA HIS A 178 14.94 -2.53 -7.94
C HIS A 178 13.46 -2.75 -8.24
N GLU A 179 12.92 -3.87 -7.83
CA GLU A 179 11.50 -4.20 -8.02
C GLU A 179 10.57 -3.21 -7.31
N TYR A 180 10.86 -2.87 -6.06
CA TYR A 180 10.01 -2.02 -5.25
C TYR A 180 10.08 -0.53 -5.60
N VAL A 181 11.27 0.00 -5.94
CA VAL A 181 11.49 1.43 -6.16
C VAL A 181 11.38 1.82 -7.64
N TRP A 182 11.58 0.88 -8.59
CA TRP A 182 11.52 1.13 -10.03
C TRP A 182 10.45 0.32 -10.77
N ASP A 183 9.67 -0.51 -10.07
CA ASP A 183 8.60 -1.34 -10.68
C ASP A 183 9.12 -2.18 -11.86
N SER A 184 10.30 -2.79 -11.70
CA SER A 184 11.00 -3.58 -12.72
C SER A 184 11.28 -2.86 -14.05
N LYS A 185 11.10 -1.53 -14.12
CA LYS A 185 11.47 -0.72 -15.29
C LYS A 185 12.96 -0.44 -15.30
N GLU A 186 13.51 -0.14 -16.50
CA GLU A 186 14.90 0.31 -16.61
C GLU A 186 15.18 1.47 -15.66
N MET A 187 16.32 1.40 -14.98
CA MET A 187 16.74 2.45 -14.05
C MET A 187 16.84 3.78 -14.81
N GLU A 188 15.95 4.72 -14.48
CA GLU A 188 16.10 6.11 -14.92
C GLU A 188 17.45 6.69 -14.45
N ALA A 189 17.83 7.86 -14.97
CA ALA A 189 19.12 8.53 -14.76
C ALA A 189 19.64 8.62 -13.30
N VAL A 190 18.79 8.35 -12.30
CA VAL A 190 19.14 8.34 -10.88
C VAL A 190 19.39 6.91 -10.41
N SER A 191 20.66 6.54 -10.26
CA SER A 191 21.04 5.20 -9.80
C SER A 191 20.59 4.93 -8.34
N MET A 192 20.37 3.65 -8.01
CA MET A 192 20.11 3.18 -6.64
C MET A 192 21.13 3.75 -5.64
N ARG A 193 22.42 3.75 -5.98
CA ARG A 193 23.48 4.28 -5.12
C ARG A 193 23.27 5.76 -4.78
N THR A 194 22.77 6.55 -5.73
CA THR A 194 22.49 7.97 -5.52
C THR A 194 21.36 8.18 -4.52
N ILE A 195 20.28 7.39 -4.62
CA ILE A 195 19.15 7.49 -3.68
C ILE A 195 19.58 7.05 -2.29
N VAL A 196 20.27 5.92 -2.19
CA VAL A 196 20.82 5.46 -0.90
C VAL A 196 21.76 6.51 -0.28
N HIS A 197 22.62 7.13 -1.08
CA HIS A 197 23.53 8.17 -0.60
C HIS A 197 22.76 9.40 -0.07
N LYS A 198 21.73 9.85 -0.81
CA LYS A 198 20.89 10.97 -0.36
C LYS A 198 20.14 10.62 0.92
N LEU A 199 19.59 9.41 1.02
CA LEU A 199 18.87 8.96 2.21
C LEU A 199 19.81 8.84 3.43
N LYS A 200 21.05 8.32 3.25
CA LYS A 200 22.07 8.29 4.31
C LYS A 200 22.43 9.66 4.86
N LYS A 201 22.39 10.70 4.04
CA LYS A 201 22.64 12.08 4.51
C LYS A 201 21.51 12.65 5.37
N LYS A 202 20.28 12.13 5.20
CA LYS A 202 19.10 12.56 5.96
C LYS A 202 18.93 11.79 7.28
N LEU A 203 19.53 10.62 7.38
CA LEU A 203 19.57 9.78 8.58
C LEU A 203 20.89 9.94 9.32
N LYS A 204 20.98 9.38 10.53
CA LYS A 204 22.25 9.32 11.24
C LYS A 204 23.23 8.39 10.50
N ASN A 205 24.50 8.80 10.48
CA ASN A 205 25.54 7.96 9.88
C ASN A 205 25.60 6.59 10.56
N GLY A 206 25.66 5.54 9.75
CA GLY A 206 25.70 4.17 10.22
C GLY A 206 24.36 3.46 10.26
N MET A 207 23.20 4.16 10.23
CA MET A 207 21.89 3.51 10.24
C MET A 207 21.63 2.64 9.00
N ILE A 208 22.15 3.02 7.84
CA ILE A 208 22.04 2.18 6.63
C ILE A 208 23.41 1.59 6.32
N LEU A 209 23.53 0.28 6.51
CA LEU A 209 24.71 -0.49 6.15
C LEU A 209 24.66 -0.88 4.68
N ASN A 210 25.81 -0.85 4.02
CA ASN A 210 25.97 -1.38 2.66
C ASN A 210 26.61 -2.77 2.75
N LEU A 211 25.89 -3.78 2.30
CA LEU A 211 26.37 -5.16 2.18
C LEU A 211 26.83 -5.35 0.73
N ARG A 212 28.15 -5.32 0.51
CA ARG A 212 28.76 -5.37 -0.83
C ARG A 212 28.14 -6.48 -1.69
N ALA A 213 27.75 -6.14 -2.90
CA ALA A 213 27.12 -7.01 -3.90
C ALA A 213 25.77 -7.63 -3.50
N VAL A 214 25.30 -7.47 -2.27
CA VAL A 214 24.04 -8.06 -1.77
C VAL A 214 22.93 -7.03 -1.72
N GLY A 215 23.14 -5.91 -1.02
CA GLY A 215 22.09 -4.90 -0.82
C GLY A 215 22.37 -3.99 0.37
N TYR A 216 21.30 -3.60 1.05
CA TYR A 216 21.37 -2.67 2.18
C TYR A 216 20.58 -3.21 3.38
N LYS A 217 20.96 -2.73 4.56
CA LYS A 217 20.31 -3.09 5.81
C LYS A 217 20.14 -1.83 6.66
N LEU A 218 18.91 -1.58 7.11
CA LEU A 218 18.63 -0.56 8.12
C LEU A 218 18.79 -1.20 9.50
N ILE A 219 19.60 -0.59 10.34
CA ILE A 219 19.80 -0.99 11.74
C ILE A 219 19.27 0.11 12.66
N LYS A 220 18.72 -0.33 13.77
CA LYS A 220 18.22 0.53 14.84
C LYS A 220 19.28 0.74 15.91
#